data_242ebf48f635b0e49da8b26ef0b0795f
#
_entry.id   242ebf48f635b0e49da8b26ef0b0795f
#
_cell.length_a   1.000
_cell.length_b   1.000
_cell.length_c   1.000
_cell.angle_alpha   90.00
_cell.angle_beta   90.00
_cell.angle_gamma   90.00
#
_symmetry.space_group_name_H-M   'P 1'
#
loop_
_entity.id
_entity.type
_entity.pdbx_description
1 polymer ?
#
loop_
_entity_poly.entity_id
_entity_poly.type
_entity_poly.pdbx_seq_one_letter_code
_entity_poly.pdbx_strand_id
1 'polypeptide(L)'
;MLDIAEELHRWVEQGRDFAVATVVAVGGSAPRQPGAALAVDAEGTAIGSVSGGCVEGAVYELCRQALEDGETVLERFGYSDDDAFAVGLTCGGVIDILVTPVRARDTARRAVLATALAAVADGRATAVARIVSGPADLMGRALLVRSDGSHEGGFGAHPELDRTVVGETVAQLDAGRTGVLEIGEQGSRCGAPLTVLVESSVPPPRMIVFGAIDFASALVRMGKFLGYRVTVCDARPVFATRTRFPDADEIVVDWPHRYLESTDVDARTVLCVLTHDAKFDVPLLRLALRLPVAYVGAMGSRRTHLDRNRRLREIGVTELELARLRSPIGLDLGARTPEETALSIASEIVANRRGGSGTSLTGAHTPIHHDPNSVPARRIGSVA
;
A
#
# COMPACT_ATOMS: atom_id res chain seq x y z
N MET A 1 -5.95 1.48 -11.01
CA MET A 1 -5.41 1.82 -12.36
C MET A 1 -3.88 1.85 -12.36
N LEU A 2 -3.25 2.44 -11.37
CA LEU A 2 -1.78 2.48 -11.30
C LEU A 2 -1.12 1.10 -11.07
N ASP A 3 -1.89 0.08 -10.72
CA ASP A 3 -1.43 -1.32 -10.60
C ASP A 3 -1.14 -1.99 -11.96
N ILE A 4 -1.63 -1.42 -13.06
CA ILE A 4 -1.37 -1.85 -14.45
C ILE A 4 -0.71 -0.72 -15.27
N ALA A 5 0.02 0.17 -14.60
CA ALA A 5 0.55 1.39 -15.22
C ALA A 5 1.54 1.13 -16.36
N GLU A 6 2.37 0.09 -16.26
CA GLU A 6 3.38 -0.21 -17.27
C GLU A 6 2.75 -0.58 -18.62
N GLU A 7 1.70 -1.40 -18.60
CA GLU A 7 0.96 -1.77 -19.80
C GLU A 7 0.16 -0.59 -20.36
N LEU A 8 -0.53 0.17 -19.49
CA LEU A 8 -1.28 1.35 -19.91
C LEU A 8 -0.36 2.43 -20.48
N HIS A 9 0.85 2.59 -19.95
CA HIS A 9 1.83 3.54 -20.49
C HIS A 9 2.17 3.22 -21.93
N ARG A 10 2.43 1.93 -22.25
CA ARG A 10 2.66 1.47 -23.61
C ARG A 10 1.48 1.75 -24.55
N TRP A 11 0.23 1.56 -24.08
CA TRP A 11 -0.98 1.86 -24.87
C TRP A 11 -1.13 3.37 -25.15
N VAL A 12 -0.81 4.20 -24.16
CA VAL A 12 -0.80 5.67 -24.33
C VAL A 12 0.24 6.10 -25.37
N GLU A 13 1.47 5.57 -25.31
CA GLU A 13 2.54 5.86 -26.28
C GLU A 13 2.18 5.40 -27.70
N GLN A 14 1.48 4.27 -27.82
CA GLN A 14 1.00 3.75 -29.11
C GLN A 14 -0.22 4.51 -29.65
N GLY A 15 -0.75 5.47 -28.93
CA GLY A 15 -1.93 6.23 -29.34
C GLY A 15 -3.23 5.44 -29.32
N ARG A 16 -3.30 4.29 -28.62
CA ARG A 16 -4.51 3.46 -28.57
C ARG A 16 -5.64 4.16 -27.83
N ASP A 17 -6.87 3.91 -28.28
CA ASP A 17 -8.07 4.16 -27.52
C ASP A 17 -8.35 2.98 -26.60
N PHE A 18 -8.67 3.24 -25.33
CA PHE A 18 -8.98 2.20 -24.35
C PHE A 18 -9.97 2.71 -23.30
N ALA A 19 -10.63 1.80 -22.60
CA ALA A 19 -11.41 2.12 -21.40
C ALA A 19 -10.73 1.47 -20.17
N VAL A 20 -10.77 2.17 -19.04
CA VAL A 20 -10.27 1.66 -17.76
C VAL A 20 -11.40 1.54 -16.77
N ALA A 21 -11.64 0.34 -16.30
CA ALA A 21 -12.53 0.01 -15.19
C ALA A 21 -11.70 -0.02 -13.90
N THR A 22 -12.03 0.81 -12.93
CA THR A 22 -11.30 0.92 -11.66
C THR A 22 -12.25 0.61 -10.50
N VAL A 23 -11.87 -0.27 -9.58
CA VAL A 23 -12.58 -0.47 -8.32
C VAL A 23 -12.49 0.82 -7.49
N VAL A 24 -13.63 1.43 -7.18
CA VAL A 24 -13.67 2.70 -6.43
C VAL A 24 -14.19 2.54 -5.00
N ALA A 25 -15.02 1.54 -4.76
CA ALA A 25 -15.47 1.20 -3.42
C ALA A 25 -15.63 -0.32 -3.25
N VAL A 26 -15.51 -0.76 -2.00
CA VAL A 26 -15.67 -2.18 -1.61
C VAL A 26 -16.51 -2.24 -0.36
N GLY A 27 -17.56 -3.07 -0.38
CA GLY A 27 -18.39 -3.42 0.77
C GLY A 27 -18.25 -4.92 1.09
N GLY A 28 -18.04 -5.26 2.36
CA GLY A 28 -17.85 -6.65 2.76
C GLY A 28 -16.49 -7.23 2.34
N SER A 29 -16.48 -8.54 2.00
CA SER A 29 -15.26 -9.24 1.56
C SER A 29 -15.13 -9.21 0.04
N ALA A 30 -14.10 -8.54 -0.46
CA ALA A 30 -13.80 -8.52 -1.89
C ALA A 30 -12.32 -8.87 -2.14
N PRO A 31 -12.01 -9.59 -3.23
CA PRO A 31 -10.66 -10.08 -3.51
C PRO A 31 -9.70 -8.96 -3.96
N ARG A 32 -10.24 -7.84 -4.44
CA ARG A 32 -9.45 -6.69 -4.89
C ARG A 32 -9.87 -5.42 -4.14
N GLN A 33 -8.93 -4.53 -3.93
CA GLN A 33 -9.13 -3.28 -3.18
C GLN A 33 -9.36 -2.11 -4.14
N PRO A 34 -9.87 -0.95 -3.65
CA PRO A 34 -9.94 0.27 -4.44
C PRO A 34 -8.60 0.59 -5.11
N GLY A 35 -8.66 1.03 -6.38
CA GLY A 35 -7.51 1.25 -7.24
C GLY A 35 -7.15 0.07 -8.16
N ALA A 36 -7.60 -1.17 -7.86
CA ALA A 36 -7.43 -2.29 -8.78
C ALA A 36 -8.18 -2.01 -10.09
N ALA A 37 -7.58 -2.40 -11.22
CA ALA A 37 -8.15 -2.05 -12.52
C ALA A 37 -8.08 -3.18 -13.54
N LEU A 38 -9.03 -3.10 -14.48
CA LEU A 38 -9.05 -3.81 -15.76
C LEU A 38 -9.11 -2.76 -16.86
N ALA A 39 -8.32 -2.91 -17.91
CA ALA A 39 -8.43 -2.05 -19.07
C ALA A 39 -8.67 -2.88 -20.34
N VAL A 40 -9.43 -2.30 -21.28
CA VAL A 40 -9.77 -2.93 -22.57
C VAL A 40 -9.51 -1.91 -23.67
N ASP A 41 -8.73 -2.29 -24.70
CA ASP A 41 -8.48 -1.45 -25.87
C ASP A 41 -9.54 -1.63 -26.97
N ALA A 42 -9.45 -0.82 -28.02
CA ALA A 42 -10.40 -0.85 -29.14
C ALA A 42 -10.37 -2.18 -29.92
N GLU A 43 -9.22 -2.91 -29.91
CA GLU A 43 -9.05 -4.21 -30.52
C GLU A 43 -9.60 -5.36 -29.66
N GLY A 44 -10.04 -5.07 -28.40
CA GLY A 44 -10.57 -6.06 -27.46
C GLY A 44 -9.51 -6.74 -26.61
N THR A 45 -8.28 -6.22 -26.60
CA THR A 45 -7.24 -6.70 -25.67
C THR A 45 -7.56 -6.24 -24.26
N ALA A 46 -7.59 -7.18 -23.30
CA ALA A 46 -7.82 -6.88 -21.89
C ALA A 46 -6.56 -7.09 -21.05
N ILE A 47 -6.30 -6.19 -20.09
CA ILE A 47 -5.21 -6.27 -19.10
C ILE A 47 -5.73 -5.96 -17.70
N GLY A 48 -5.10 -6.54 -16.67
CA GLY A 48 -5.48 -6.33 -15.28
C GLY A 48 -6.66 -7.19 -14.80
N SER A 49 -7.21 -6.85 -13.60
CA SER A 49 -8.34 -7.55 -13.00
C SER A 49 -8.98 -6.71 -11.90
N VAL A 50 -10.30 -6.75 -11.78
CA VAL A 50 -11.08 -6.02 -10.76
C VAL A 50 -11.67 -6.92 -9.68
N SER A 51 -11.83 -8.23 -9.95
CA SER A 51 -12.50 -9.16 -9.03
C SER A 51 -11.81 -10.53 -8.90
N GLY A 52 -10.80 -10.81 -9.72
CA GLY A 52 -10.16 -12.12 -9.77
C GLY A 52 -10.97 -13.19 -10.51
N GLY A 53 -11.87 -12.80 -11.42
CA GLY A 53 -12.61 -13.68 -12.33
C GLY A 53 -14.14 -13.66 -12.19
N CYS A 54 -14.69 -13.02 -11.15
CA CYS A 54 -16.13 -13.07 -10.90
C CYS A 54 -16.96 -12.19 -11.86
N VAL A 55 -16.53 -10.96 -12.11
CA VAL A 55 -17.27 -9.95 -12.89
C VAL A 55 -16.52 -9.46 -14.13
N GLU A 56 -15.35 -10.00 -14.43
CA GLU A 56 -14.49 -9.54 -15.52
C GLU A 56 -15.18 -9.52 -16.87
N GLY A 57 -16.04 -10.50 -17.16
CA GLY A 57 -16.79 -10.56 -18.41
C GLY A 57 -17.79 -9.39 -18.55
N ALA A 58 -18.55 -9.10 -17.50
CA ALA A 58 -19.49 -7.98 -17.49
C ALA A 58 -18.76 -6.63 -17.57
N VAL A 59 -17.64 -6.48 -16.85
CA VAL A 59 -16.82 -5.26 -16.87
C VAL A 59 -16.15 -5.07 -18.23
N TYR A 60 -15.75 -6.16 -18.90
CA TYR A 60 -15.23 -6.11 -20.27
C TYR A 60 -16.25 -5.49 -21.24
N GLU A 61 -17.52 -5.96 -21.18
CA GLU A 61 -18.58 -5.43 -22.04
C GLU A 61 -18.88 -3.96 -21.74
N LEU A 62 -18.88 -3.55 -20.46
CA LEU A 62 -19.01 -2.14 -20.08
C LEU A 62 -17.86 -1.28 -20.64
N CYS A 63 -16.63 -1.78 -20.63
CA CYS A 63 -15.49 -1.10 -21.24
C CYS A 63 -15.69 -0.92 -22.76
N ARG A 64 -16.17 -1.97 -23.44
CA ARG A 64 -16.50 -1.92 -24.87
C ARG A 64 -17.54 -0.86 -25.17
N GLN A 65 -18.64 -0.86 -24.41
CA GLN A 65 -19.70 0.13 -24.55
C GLN A 65 -19.19 1.55 -24.31
N ALA A 66 -18.44 1.78 -23.23
CA ALA A 66 -17.84 3.08 -22.93
C ALA A 66 -16.91 3.61 -24.04
N LEU A 67 -16.23 2.70 -24.77
CA LEU A 67 -15.46 3.08 -25.95
C LEU A 67 -16.33 3.52 -27.11
N GLU A 68 -17.51 2.95 -27.28
CA GLU A 68 -18.45 3.28 -28.36
C GLU A 68 -19.18 4.61 -28.09
N ASP A 69 -19.78 4.79 -26.90
CA ASP A 69 -20.56 5.98 -26.57
C ASP A 69 -19.71 7.14 -26.03
N GLY A 70 -18.62 6.85 -25.32
CA GLY A 70 -17.71 7.85 -24.74
C GLY A 70 -18.10 8.28 -23.33
N GLU A 71 -19.04 7.60 -22.72
CA GLU A 71 -19.55 7.96 -21.41
C GLU A 71 -18.74 7.29 -20.28
N THR A 72 -18.63 8.00 -19.16
CA THR A 72 -18.09 7.45 -17.92
C THR A 72 -19.23 6.88 -17.10
N VAL A 73 -19.13 5.61 -16.70
CA VAL A 73 -20.18 4.87 -16.00
C VAL A 73 -19.68 4.36 -14.66
N LEU A 74 -20.48 4.51 -13.62
CA LEU A 74 -20.28 3.89 -12.30
C LEU A 74 -21.26 2.74 -12.16
N GLU A 75 -20.76 1.52 -12.03
CA GLU A 75 -21.58 0.31 -11.94
C GLU A 75 -21.29 -0.44 -10.64
N ARG A 76 -22.35 -0.99 -10.03
CA ARG A 76 -22.28 -1.75 -8.78
C ARG A 76 -22.45 -3.24 -9.05
N PHE A 77 -21.53 -4.04 -8.56
CA PHE A 77 -21.57 -5.51 -8.62
C PHE A 77 -21.62 -6.10 -7.20
N GLY A 78 -22.56 -7.00 -6.96
CA GLY A 78 -22.72 -7.69 -5.68
C GLY A 78 -24.00 -8.50 -5.63
N TYR A 79 -24.19 -9.30 -4.58
CA TYR A 79 -25.48 -9.93 -4.32
C TYR A 79 -26.44 -8.88 -3.78
N SER A 80 -27.53 -8.60 -4.50
CA SER A 80 -28.76 -8.07 -3.91
C SER A 80 -29.74 -9.23 -3.73
N ASP A 81 -30.44 -9.28 -2.61
CA ASP A 81 -31.47 -10.32 -2.31
C ASP A 81 -32.64 -10.32 -3.32
N ASP A 82 -32.73 -9.28 -4.17
CA ASP A 82 -33.85 -9.09 -5.09
C ASP A 82 -33.53 -9.45 -6.56
N ASP A 83 -32.29 -9.75 -6.94
CA ASP A 83 -31.92 -10.04 -8.33
C ASP A 83 -31.29 -11.42 -8.52
N ALA A 84 -32.12 -12.40 -8.88
CA ALA A 84 -31.71 -13.76 -9.21
C ALA A 84 -30.81 -13.88 -10.47
N PHE A 85 -30.52 -12.78 -11.17
CA PHE A 85 -29.71 -12.70 -12.39
C PHE A 85 -28.53 -11.73 -12.27
N ALA A 86 -28.28 -11.09 -11.10
CA ALA A 86 -27.15 -10.21 -10.90
C ALA A 86 -25.85 -11.03 -10.93
N VAL A 87 -24.88 -10.58 -11.72
CA VAL A 87 -23.52 -11.12 -11.69
C VAL A 87 -22.90 -10.73 -10.35
N GLY A 88 -22.93 -11.65 -9.40
CA GLY A 88 -22.49 -11.44 -8.02
C GLY A 88 -21.07 -11.94 -7.77
N LEU A 89 -20.42 -11.35 -6.77
CA LEU A 89 -19.14 -11.82 -6.26
C LEU A 89 -19.36 -13.10 -5.44
N THR A 90 -18.67 -14.18 -5.77
CA THR A 90 -18.75 -15.47 -5.04
C THR A 90 -18.32 -15.36 -3.56
N CYS A 91 -17.61 -14.28 -3.19
CA CYS A 91 -17.20 -13.98 -1.82
C CYS A 91 -18.27 -13.22 -1.00
N GLY A 92 -19.43 -12.90 -1.59
CA GLY A 92 -20.53 -12.18 -0.92
C GLY A 92 -20.25 -10.68 -0.67
N GLY A 93 -19.23 -10.11 -1.29
CA GLY A 93 -18.93 -8.67 -1.21
C GLY A 93 -19.65 -7.87 -2.30
N VAL A 94 -19.58 -6.56 -2.17
CA VAL A 94 -20.06 -5.58 -3.16
C VAL A 94 -18.89 -4.74 -3.61
N ILE A 95 -18.76 -4.48 -4.91
CA ILE A 95 -17.76 -3.56 -5.46
C ILE A 95 -18.43 -2.55 -6.38
N ASP A 96 -18.01 -1.29 -6.26
CA ASP A 96 -18.36 -0.24 -7.21
C ASP A 96 -17.20 -0.05 -8.18
N ILE A 97 -17.48 -0.04 -9.47
CA ILE A 97 -16.49 0.05 -10.54
C ILE A 97 -16.81 1.26 -11.40
N LEU A 98 -15.84 2.18 -11.51
CA LEU A 98 -15.91 3.31 -12.43
C LEU A 98 -15.24 2.93 -13.75
N VAL A 99 -16.00 2.91 -14.84
CA VAL A 99 -15.50 2.71 -16.20
C VAL A 99 -15.32 4.08 -16.87
N THR A 100 -14.10 4.36 -17.30
CA THR A 100 -13.74 5.64 -17.92
C THR A 100 -13.08 5.40 -19.27
N PRO A 101 -13.65 5.87 -20.39
CA PRO A 101 -13.00 5.82 -21.70
C PRO A 101 -11.88 6.85 -21.77
N VAL A 102 -10.77 6.48 -22.43
CA VAL A 102 -9.59 7.30 -22.69
C VAL A 102 -9.32 7.27 -24.19
N ARG A 103 -9.85 8.26 -24.90
CA ARG A 103 -9.73 8.36 -26.35
C ARG A 103 -8.58 9.28 -26.74
N ALA A 104 -7.95 9.03 -27.89
CA ALA A 104 -6.85 9.86 -28.40
C ALA A 104 -7.25 11.34 -28.57
N ARG A 105 -8.52 11.61 -28.86
CA ARG A 105 -9.09 12.97 -28.98
C ARG A 105 -9.24 13.72 -27.67
N ASP A 106 -9.30 13.00 -26.52
CA ASP A 106 -9.42 13.58 -25.17
C ASP A 106 -8.05 14.03 -24.64
N THR A 107 -7.44 14.99 -25.30
CA THR A 107 -6.06 15.41 -25.08
C THR A 107 -5.76 15.82 -23.63
N ALA A 108 -6.65 16.53 -22.96
CA ALA A 108 -6.45 16.98 -21.58
C ALA A 108 -6.44 15.81 -20.59
N ARG A 109 -7.44 14.92 -20.64
CA ARG A 109 -7.50 13.72 -19.77
C ARG A 109 -6.33 12.81 -20.04
N ARG A 110 -6.01 12.59 -21.32
CA ARG A 110 -4.90 11.74 -21.75
C ARG A 110 -3.55 12.29 -21.29
N ALA A 111 -3.34 13.61 -21.30
CA ALA A 111 -2.09 14.22 -20.84
C ALA A 111 -1.82 13.96 -19.35
N VAL A 112 -2.81 14.18 -18.48
CA VAL A 112 -2.69 13.90 -17.04
C VAL A 112 -2.39 12.42 -16.81
N LEU A 113 -3.11 11.53 -17.50
CA LEU A 113 -2.90 10.09 -17.39
C LEU A 113 -1.50 9.69 -17.90
N ALA A 114 -1.07 10.19 -19.06
CA ALA A 114 0.25 9.92 -19.62
C ALA A 114 1.38 10.30 -18.66
N THR A 115 1.28 11.51 -18.07
CA THR A 115 2.27 11.98 -17.08
C THR A 115 2.27 11.09 -15.83
N ALA A 116 1.09 10.67 -15.35
CA ALA A 116 0.99 9.78 -14.20
C ALA A 116 1.62 8.42 -14.48
N LEU A 117 1.28 7.80 -15.60
CA LEU A 117 1.79 6.47 -15.99
C LEU A 117 3.31 6.49 -16.22
N ALA A 118 3.84 7.55 -16.88
CA ALA A 118 5.27 7.74 -17.06
C ALA A 118 5.99 7.88 -15.70
N ALA A 119 5.43 8.66 -14.77
CA ALA A 119 6.00 8.81 -13.43
C ALA A 119 6.07 7.48 -12.68
N VAL A 120 5.02 6.65 -12.78
CA VAL A 120 4.98 5.31 -12.17
C VAL A 120 6.00 4.38 -12.81
N ALA A 121 6.10 4.37 -14.15
CA ALA A 121 7.08 3.56 -14.88
C ALA A 121 8.53 3.93 -14.51
N ASP A 122 8.79 5.22 -14.24
CA ASP A 122 10.08 5.71 -13.75
C ASP A 122 10.30 5.44 -12.24
N GLY A 123 9.36 4.80 -11.55
CA GLY A 123 9.44 4.54 -10.11
C GLY A 123 9.33 5.80 -9.24
N ARG A 124 8.79 6.90 -9.77
CA ARG A 124 8.59 8.15 -9.02
C ARG A 124 7.28 8.09 -8.22
N ALA A 125 7.35 8.57 -6.96
CA ALA A 125 6.16 8.69 -6.12
C ALA A 125 5.15 9.66 -6.76
N THR A 126 3.94 9.19 -7.02
CA THR A 126 2.88 9.97 -7.64
C THR A 126 1.50 9.45 -7.23
N ALA A 127 0.51 10.32 -7.23
CA ALA A 127 -0.88 9.95 -7.00
C ALA A 127 -1.80 10.57 -8.05
N VAL A 128 -2.89 9.86 -8.36
CA VAL A 128 -3.99 10.37 -9.18
C VAL A 128 -5.22 10.47 -8.29
N ALA A 129 -5.75 11.69 -8.14
CA ALA A 129 -7.02 11.93 -7.49
C ALA A 129 -8.12 12.11 -8.55
N ARG A 130 -9.20 11.31 -8.46
CA ARG A 130 -10.27 11.26 -9.45
C ARG A 130 -11.63 11.35 -8.79
N ILE A 131 -12.53 12.21 -9.30
CA ILE A 131 -13.92 12.24 -8.85
C ILE A 131 -14.62 10.97 -9.34
N VAL A 132 -15.17 10.20 -8.40
CA VAL A 132 -15.83 8.91 -8.67
C VAL A 132 -17.32 8.94 -8.30
N SER A 133 -17.77 9.96 -7.55
CA SER A 133 -19.17 10.23 -7.29
C SER A 133 -19.39 11.73 -7.10
N GLY A 134 -20.47 12.26 -7.69
CA GLY A 134 -20.81 13.68 -7.65
C GLY A 134 -21.60 14.12 -8.90
N PRO A 135 -21.63 15.41 -9.23
CA PRO A 135 -22.23 15.93 -10.45
C PRO A 135 -21.67 15.26 -11.71
N ALA A 136 -22.55 14.99 -12.67
CA ALA A 136 -22.21 14.24 -13.89
C ALA A 136 -21.07 14.89 -14.70
N ASP A 137 -21.02 16.22 -14.73
CA ASP A 137 -19.99 16.98 -15.44
C ASP A 137 -18.60 16.93 -14.78
N LEU A 138 -18.53 16.53 -13.51
CA LEU A 138 -17.29 16.37 -12.76
C LEU A 138 -16.79 14.91 -12.73
N MET A 139 -17.66 13.94 -13.05
CA MET A 139 -17.34 12.51 -13.01
C MET A 139 -16.13 12.15 -13.89
N GLY A 140 -15.20 11.41 -13.33
CA GLY A 140 -13.98 10.96 -14.00
C GLY A 140 -12.92 12.05 -14.23
N ARG A 141 -13.16 13.31 -13.83
CA ARG A 141 -12.11 14.34 -13.84
C ARG A 141 -11.06 14.02 -12.81
N ALA A 142 -9.80 14.29 -13.16
CA ALA A 142 -8.66 13.88 -12.36
C ALA A 142 -7.57 14.95 -12.32
N LEU A 143 -6.77 14.89 -11.26
CA LEU A 143 -5.51 15.62 -11.12
C LEU A 143 -4.40 14.66 -10.67
N LEU A 144 -3.20 14.93 -11.16
CA LEU A 144 -1.96 14.27 -10.77
C LEU A 144 -1.31 15.08 -9.64
N VAL A 145 -0.89 14.41 -8.58
CA VAL A 145 -0.18 15.03 -7.44
C VAL A 145 1.16 14.35 -7.21
N ARG A 146 2.21 15.15 -6.97
CA ARG A 146 3.54 14.68 -6.59
C ARG A 146 3.81 14.90 -5.09
N SER A 147 4.83 14.26 -4.56
CA SER A 147 5.20 14.34 -3.14
C SER A 147 5.57 15.74 -2.67
N ASP A 148 6.00 16.62 -3.57
CA ASP A 148 6.29 18.03 -3.27
C ASP A 148 5.03 18.95 -3.26
N GLY A 149 3.85 18.36 -3.48
CA GLY A 149 2.58 19.09 -3.59
C GLY A 149 2.34 19.75 -4.95
N SER A 150 3.27 19.64 -5.89
CA SER A 150 3.01 20.07 -7.27
C SER A 150 1.97 19.16 -7.92
N HIS A 151 1.11 19.72 -8.77
CA HIS A 151 0.04 18.97 -9.43
C HIS A 151 -0.16 19.40 -10.88
N GLU A 152 -0.77 18.51 -11.66
CA GLU A 152 -1.19 18.75 -13.05
C GLU A 152 -2.65 18.38 -13.22
N GLY A 153 -3.35 19.10 -14.09
CA GLY A 153 -4.80 18.95 -14.25
C GLY A 153 -5.58 19.71 -13.20
N GLY A 154 -6.84 19.36 -13.03
CA GLY A 154 -7.78 19.97 -12.09
C GLY A 154 -9.19 19.49 -12.34
N PHE A 155 -10.08 19.69 -11.37
CA PHE A 155 -11.47 19.30 -11.52
C PHE A 155 -12.28 20.32 -12.34
N GLY A 156 -11.76 21.54 -12.56
CA GLY A 156 -12.46 22.60 -13.28
C GLY A 156 -13.74 23.05 -12.57
N ALA A 157 -13.76 22.90 -11.25
CA ALA A 157 -14.81 23.34 -10.34
C ALA A 157 -14.28 24.49 -9.46
N HIS A 158 -14.63 24.51 -8.18
CA HIS A 158 -14.15 25.54 -7.26
C HIS A 158 -12.63 25.38 -6.97
N PRO A 159 -11.79 26.45 -7.03
CA PRO A 159 -10.33 26.34 -6.82
C PRO A 159 -9.92 25.76 -5.47
N GLU A 160 -10.75 25.98 -4.42
CA GLU A 160 -10.49 25.39 -3.10
C GLU A 160 -10.63 23.87 -3.08
N LEU A 161 -11.46 23.30 -3.98
CA LEU A 161 -11.58 21.86 -4.12
C LEU A 161 -10.25 21.25 -4.55
N ASP A 162 -9.64 21.77 -5.60
CA ASP A 162 -8.33 21.28 -6.07
C ASP A 162 -7.27 21.41 -4.96
N ARG A 163 -7.20 22.55 -4.27
CA ARG A 163 -6.24 22.78 -3.18
C ARG A 163 -6.40 21.79 -2.04
N THR A 164 -7.63 21.56 -1.60
CA THR A 164 -7.90 20.63 -0.49
C THR A 164 -7.59 19.20 -0.89
N VAL A 165 -8.03 18.78 -2.08
CA VAL A 165 -7.72 17.42 -2.58
C VAL A 165 -6.23 17.21 -2.76
N VAL A 166 -5.47 18.20 -3.24
CA VAL A 166 -4.01 18.12 -3.33
C VAL A 166 -3.39 17.86 -1.96
N GLY A 167 -3.77 18.64 -0.92
CA GLY A 167 -3.25 18.45 0.43
C GLY A 167 -3.54 17.06 1.01
N GLU A 168 -4.76 16.58 0.90
CA GLU A 168 -5.16 15.24 1.35
C GLU A 168 -4.47 14.13 0.53
N THR A 169 -4.29 14.36 -0.77
CA THR A 169 -3.59 13.41 -1.65
C THR A 169 -2.11 13.29 -1.30
N VAL A 170 -1.42 14.39 -0.96
CA VAL A 170 -0.03 14.34 -0.48
C VAL A 170 0.07 13.49 0.78
N ALA A 171 -0.84 13.67 1.74
CA ALA A 171 -0.84 12.86 2.96
C ALA A 171 -1.06 11.36 2.69
N GLN A 172 -1.93 11.00 1.74
CA GLN A 172 -2.10 9.61 1.33
C GLN A 172 -0.88 9.06 0.57
N LEU A 173 -0.27 9.87 -0.29
CA LEU A 173 0.92 9.51 -1.04
C LEU A 173 2.11 9.24 -0.10
N ASP A 174 2.35 10.09 0.89
CA ASP A 174 3.40 9.90 1.91
C ASP A 174 3.20 8.61 2.70
N ALA A 175 1.93 8.26 2.98
CA ALA A 175 1.59 6.99 3.62
C ALA A 175 1.62 5.79 2.66
N GLY A 176 1.77 6.00 1.33
CA GLY A 176 1.68 4.97 0.30
C GLY A 176 0.32 4.28 0.27
N ARG A 177 -0.77 5.03 0.49
CA ARG A 177 -2.13 4.50 0.56
C ARG A 177 -2.98 4.94 -0.61
N THR A 178 -3.72 3.99 -1.17
CA THR A 178 -4.86 4.25 -2.06
C THR A 178 -6.13 4.22 -1.22
N GLY A 179 -7.03 5.17 -1.43
CA GLY A 179 -8.27 5.26 -0.65
C GLY A 179 -9.22 6.32 -1.19
N VAL A 180 -10.34 6.45 -0.52
CA VAL A 180 -11.41 7.36 -0.90
C VAL A 180 -11.47 8.54 0.08
N LEU A 181 -11.74 9.73 -0.46
CA LEU A 181 -11.98 10.97 0.28
C LEU A 181 -13.40 11.43 0.03
N GLU A 182 -14.11 11.83 1.08
CA GLU A 182 -15.37 12.57 0.96
C GLU A 182 -15.12 14.06 1.23
N ILE A 183 -15.49 14.89 0.29
CA ILE A 183 -15.23 16.33 0.33
C ILE A 183 -16.42 17.08 -0.27
N GLY A 184 -16.78 18.24 0.26
CA GLY A 184 -17.80 19.08 -0.35
C GLY A 184 -17.30 19.75 -1.63
N GLU A 185 -18.19 20.03 -2.56
CA GLU A 185 -17.90 20.61 -3.89
C GLU A 185 -17.09 21.91 -3.86
N GLN A 186 -17.07 22.61 -2.72
CA GLN A 186 -16.28 23.83 -2.51
C GLN A 186 -14.97 23.59 -1.74
N GLY A 187 -14.53 22.33 -1.62
CA GLY A 187 -13.29 21.99 -0.92
C GLY A 187 -13.39 22.01 0.62
N SER A 188 -14.59 22.09 1.18
CA SER A 188 -14.83 22.02 2.62
C SER A 188 -15.52 20.71 2.98
N ARG A 189 -15.74 20.45 4.26
CA ARG A 189 -16.60 19.33 4.71
C ARG A 189 -18.11 19.64 4.63
N CYS A 190 -18.46 20.86 4.22
CA CYS A 190 -19.84 21.32 4.04
C CYS A 190 -20.15 21.40 2.54
N GLY A 191 -21.41 21.20 2.16
CA GLY A 191 -21.89 21.23 0.78
C GLY A 191 -22.27 19.84 0.26
N ALA A 192 -22.63 19.77 -1.03
CA ALA A 192 -22.89 18.47 -1.67
C ALA A 192 -21.61 17.62 -1.67
N PRO A 193 -21.67 16.37 -1.17
CA PRO A 193 -20.49 15.54 -1.07
C PRO A 193 -20.02 15.08 -2.44
N LEU A 194 -18.71 15.21 -2.67
CA LEU A 194 -17.99 14.54 -3.75
C LEU A 194 -17.21 13.38 -3.16
N THR A 195 -17.17 12.27 -3.87
CA THR A 195 -16.29 11.17 -3.56
C THR A 195 -15.10 11.19 -4.52
N VAL A 196 -13.89 11.27 -3.96
CA VAL A 196 -12.64 11.31 -4.72
C VAL A 196 -11.83 10.04 -4.39
N LEU A 197 -11.54 9.22 -5.38
CA LEU A 197 -10.57 8.14 -5.27
C LEU A 197 -9.16 8.72 -5.44
N VAL A 198 -8.31 8.49 -4.46
CA VAL A 198 -6.86 8.76 -4.54
C VAL A 198 -6.13 7.45 -4.75
N GLU A 199 -5.52 7.30 -5.90
CA GLU A 199 -4.66 6.16 -6.23
C GLU A 199 -3.20 6.60 -6.07
N SER A 200 -2.47 6.00 -5.13
CA SER A 200 -1.06 6.31 -4.88
C SER A 200 -0.15 5.22 -5.42
N SER A 201 0.87 5.62 -6.16
CA SER A 201 2.00 4.77 -6.55
C SER A 201 3.27 5.31 -5.93
N VAL A 202 3.92 4.48 -5.15
CA VAL A 202 5.15 4.81 -4.43
C VAL A 202 6.18 3.72 -4.64
N PRO A 203 7.48 4.05 -4.62
CA PRO A 203 8.52 3.04 -4.67
C PRO A 203 8.31 1.95 -3.61
N PRO A 204 8.78 0.72 -3.85
CA PRO A 204 8.71 -0.35 -2.86
C PRO A 204 9.20 0.10 -1.49
N PRO A 205 8.50 -0.24 -0.39
CA PRO A 205 8.95 0.10 0.95
C PRO A 205 10.29 -0.59 1.25
N ARG A 206 11.11 0.02 2.08
CA ARG A 206 12.40 -0.55 2.45
C ARG A 206 12.30 -1.54 3.60
N MET A 207 13.03 -2.66 3.49
CA MET A 207 13.32 -3.56 4.62
C MET A 207 14.83 -3.56 4.83
N ILE A 208 15.30 -3.13 6.00
CA ILE A 208 16.71 -3.13 6.34
C ILE A 208 16.95 -4.26 7.37
N VAL A 209 17.74 -5.23 7.00
CA VAL A 209 18.12 -6.38 7.83
C VAL A 209 19.54 -6.15 8.35
N PHE A 210 19.66 -5.96 9.64
CA PHE A 210 20.94 -5.79 10.32
C PHE A 210 21.42 -7.14 10.87
N GLY A 211 22.56 -7.62 10.37
CA GLY A 211 23.17 -8.89 10.72
C GLY A 211 23.08 -9.91 9.59
N ALA A 212 24.24 -10.21 8.98
CA ALA A 212 24.39 -11.15 7.87
C ALA A 212 24.53 -12.60 8.35
N ILE A 213 23.47 -13.12 8.97
CA ILE A 213 23.36 -14.50 9.47
C ILE A 213 22.42 -15.34 8.59
N ASP A 214 22.32 -16.64 8.82
CA ASP A 214 21.50 -17.53 7.97
C ASP A 214 20.01 -17.16 7.97
N PHE A 215 19.48 -16.75 9.12
CA PHE A 215 18.10 -16.23 9.23
C PHE A 215 17.86 -15.00 8.35
N ALA A 216 18.88 -14.17 8.13
CA ALA A 216 18.78 -13.00 7.27
C ALA A 216 18.55 -13.41 5.81
N SER A 217 19.18 -14.49 5.31
CA SER A 217 18.98 -14.95 3.94
C SER A 217 17.54 -15.38 3.68
N ALA A 218 16.93 -16.11 4.62
CA ALA A 218 15.51 -16.47 4.53
C ALA A 218 14.59 -15.23 4.59
N LEU A 219 14.89 -14.27 5.50
CA LEU A 219 14.12 -13.05 5.64
C LEU A 219 14.22 -12.14 4.40
N VAL A 220 15.37 -12.07 3.74
CA VAL A 220 15.54 -11.36 2.46
C VAL A 220 14.56 -11.89 1.42
N ARG A 221 14.49 -13.21 1.22
CA ARG A 221 13.54 -13.84 0.28
C ARG A 221 12.09 -13.51 0.63
N MET A 222 11.72 -13.56 1.92
CA MET A 222 10.38 -13.18 2.37
C MET A 222 10.10 -11.68 2.14
N GLY A 223 11.07 -10.82 2.40
CA GLY A 223 10.96 -9.38 2.11
C GLY A 223 10.74 -9.11 0.62
N LYS A 224 11.50 -9.78 -0.25
CA LYS A 224 11.30 -9.69 -1.73
C LYS A 224 9.92 -10.20 -2.13
N PHE A 225 9.47 -11.34 -1.60
CA PHE A 225 8.13 -11.88 -1.84
C PHE A 225 7.02 -10.90 -1.45
N LEU A 226 7.21 -10.13 -0.36
CA LEU A 226 6.27 -9.12 0.12
C LEU A 226 6.42 -7.76 -0.61
N GLY A 227 7.28 -7.66 -1.62
CA GLY A 227 7.48 -6.45 -2.42
C GLY A 227 8.36 -5.38 -1.77
N TYR A 228 9.20 -5.73 -0.79
CA TYR A 228 10.17 -4.80 -0.21
C TYR A 228 11.43 -4.66 -1.08
N ARG A 229 12.02 -3.45 -1.09
CA ARG A 229 13.42 -3.26 -1.42
C ARG A 229 14.25 -3.64 -0.18
N VAL A 230 15.05 -4.69 -0.28
CA VAL A 230 15.75 -5.29 0.87
C VAL A 230 17.23 -4.93 0.87
N THR A 231 17.69 -4.32 1.97
CA THR A 231 19.09 -4.04 2.25
C THR A 231 19.58 -4.94 3.39
N VAL A 232 20.73 -5.56 3.23
CA VAL A 232 21.43 -6.30 4.30
C VAL A 232 22.65 -5.48 4.75
N CYS A 233 22.74 -5.18 6.05
CA CYS A 233 23.86 -4.44 6.64
C CYS A 233 24.54 -5.26 7.74
N ASP A 234 25.86 -5.43 7.63
CA ASP A 234 26.69 -6.06 8.69
C ASP A 234 28.10 -5.44 8.68
N ALA A 235 28.67 -5.24 9.87
CA ALA A 235 29.99 -4.68 10.01
C ALA A 235 31.12 -5.64 9.57
N ARG A 236 30.81 -6.91 9.34
CA ARG A 236 31.78 -7.97 9.00
C ARG A 236 31.73 -8.27 7.51
N PRO A 237 32.74 -7.84 6.71
CA PRO A 237 32.73 -7.98 5.25
C PRO A 237 32.69 -9.43 4.76
N VAL A 238 33.22 -10.36 5.56
CA VAL A 238 33.22 -11.79 5.20
C VAL A 238 31.83 -12.44 5.21
N PHE A 239 30.85 -11.82 5.89
CA PHE A 239 29.49 -12.31 5.95
C PHE A 239 28.53 -11.52 5.04
N ALA A 240 28.73 -10.21 4.87
CA ALA A 240 27.91 -9.36 4.03
C ALA A 240 28.36 -9.46 2.56
N THR A 241 28.01 -10.54 1.90
CA THR A 241 28.45 -10.81 0.53
C THR A 241 27.28 -11.12 -0.42
N ARG A 242 27.43 -10.77 -1.71
CA ARG A 242 26.43 -11.07 -2.74
C ARG A 242 26.17 -12.58 -2.89
N THR A 243 27.19 -13.40 -2.69
CA THR A 243 27.06 -14.87 -2.74
C THR A 243 26.12 -15.39 -1.65
N ARG A 244 26.13 -14.80 -0.45
CA ARG A 244 25.25 -15.22 0.65
C ARG A 244 23.84 -14.61 0.55
N PHE A 245 23.72 -13.44 -0.08
CA PHE A 245 22.47 -12.71 -0.20
C PHE A 245 22.22 -12.31 -1.67
N PRO A 246 22.04 -13.31 -2.58
CA PRO A 246 21.84 -13.02 -4.01
C PRO A 246 20.56 -12.21 -4.28
N ASP A 247 19.52 -12.39 -3.48
CA ASP A 247 18.20 -11.76 -3.64
C ASP A 247 18.10 -10.37 -3.01
N ALA A 248 19.10 -9.93 -2.21
CA ALA A 248 19.10 -8.59 -1.63
C ALA A 248 19.31 -7.54 -2.70
N ASP A 249 18.57 -6.43 -2.64
CA ASP A 249 18.78 -5.30 -3.57
C ASP A 249 20.09 -4.59 -3.27
N GLU A 250 20.47 -4.51 -1.99
CA GLU A 250 21.66 -3.81 -1.53
C GLU A 250 22.34 -4.59 -0.39
N ILE A 251 23.66 -4.58 -0.41
CA ILE A 251 24.49 -5.14 0.67
C ILE A 251 25.47 -4.06 1.13
N VAL A 252 25.46 -3.79 2.44
CA VAL A 252 26.25 -2.73 3.05
C VAL A 252 27.19 -3.33 4.09
N VAL A 253 28.46 -2.99 3.98
CA VAL A 253 29.48 -3.34 4.97
C VAL A 253 29.77 -2.09 5.81
N ASP A 254 29.04 -1.97 6.91
CA ASP A 254 29.20 -0.84 7.84
C ASP A 254 28.66 -1.21 9.23
N TRP A 255 28.96 -0.40 10.22
CA TRP A 255 28.35 -0.48 11.53
C TRP A 255 26.84 -0.17 11.43
N PRO A 256 25.95 -1.03 11.95
CA PRO A 256 24.52 -0.89 11.80
C PRO A 256 23.96 0.51 12.12
N HIS A 257 24.38 1.12 13.24
CA HIS A 257 23.92 2.44 13.63
C HIS A 257 24.43 3.54 12.70
N ARG A 258 25.69 3.45 12.21
CA ARG A 258 26.24 4.44 11.28
C ARG A 258 25.51 4.43 9.93
N TYR A 259 25.25 3.23 9.43
CA TYR A 259 24.46 3.10 8.22
C TYR A 259 23.04 3.68 8.40
N LEU A 260 22.38 3.40 9.54
CA LEU A 260 21.06 3.92 9.81
C LEU A 260 21.04 5.45 9.97
N GLU A 261 22.11 6.06 10.48
CA GLU A 261 22.28 7.53 10.59
C GLU A 261 22.43 8.20 9.21
N SER A 262 22.99 7.50 8.24
CA SER A 262 23.32 8.06 6.91
C SER A 262 22.34 7.66 5.79
N THR A 263 21.38 6.79 6.07
CA THR A 263 20.42 6.31 5.06
C THR A 263 19.04 6.90 5.27
N ASP A 264 18.34 7.21 4.16
CA ASP A 264 16.98 7.67 4.22
C ASP A 264 16.01 6.57 4.64
N VAL A 265 15.11 6.88 5.56
CA VAL A 265 14.02 6.02 6.01
C VAL A 265 12.71 6.80 6.04
N ASP A 266 11.61 6.12 5.83
CA ASP A 266 10.26 6.68 5.82
C ASP A 266 9.30 5.91 6.75
N ALA A 267 8.05 6.38 6.83
CA ALA A 267 7.01 5.76 7.65
C ALA A 267 6.58 4.34 7.17
N ARG A 268 7.12 3.84 6.04
CA ARG A 268 6.88 2.50 5.51
C ARG A 268 8.09 1.57 5.72
N THR A 269 9.20 2.12 6.18
CA THR A 269 10.46 1.36 6.38
C THR A 269 10.34 0.38 7.53
N VAL A 270 10.86 -0.83 7.33
CA VAL A 270 10.90 -1.93 8.30
C VAL A 270 12.34 -2.19 8.70
N LEU A 271 12.65 -2.20 9.99
CA LEU A 271 13.97 -2.48 10.54
C LEU A 271 13.96 -3.82 11.29
N CYS A 272 14.78 -4.79 10.83
CA CYS A 272 14.91 -6.11 11.41
C CYS A 272 16.34 -6.29 11.96
N VAL A 273 16.50 -6.29 13.29
CA VAL A 273 17.80 -6.44 13.96
C VAL A 273 18.01 -7.89 14.31
N LEU A 274 18.83 -8.58 13.52
CA LEU A 274 19.14 -10.01 13.68
C LEU A 274 20.53 -10.24 14.31
N THR A 275 21.22 -9.17 14.69
CA THR A 275 22.47 -9.26 15.47
C THR A 275 22.18 -9.73 16.90
N HIS A 276 23.19 -10.31 17.55
CA HIS A 276 23.09 -10.81 18.93
C HIS A 276 24.14 -10.16 19.86
N ASP A 277 24.78 -9.09 19.42
CA ASP A 277 25.84 -8.42 20.16
C ASP A 277 25.40 -7.03 20.59
N ALA A 278 25.39 -6.80 21.91
CA ALA A 278 24.94 -5.54 22.50
C ALA A 278 25.70 -4.31 21.98
N LYS A 279 26.94 -4.47 21.51
CA LYS A 279 27.70 -3.35 20.92
C LYS A 279 27.11 -2.84 19.61
N PHE A 280 26.37 -3.71 18.87
CA PHE A 280 25.63 -3.32 17.66
C PHE A 280 24.19 -2.98 17.99
N ASP A 281 23.50 -3.83 18.80
CA ASP A 281 22.08 -3.73 19.09
C ASP A 281 21.72 -2.44 19.82
N VAL A 282 22.48 -2.09 20.87
CA VAL A 282 22.11 -0.98 21.76
C VAL A 282 22.18 0.38 21.05
N PRO A 283 23.29 0.77 20.37
CA PRO A 283 23.34 2.04 19.66
C PRO A 283 22.36 2.09 18.48
N LEU A 284 22.18 0.94 17.76
CA LEU A 284 21.25 0.85 16.64
C LEU A 284 19.79 1.06 17.09
N LEU A 285 19.35 0.33 18.14
CA LEU A 285 17.96 0.41 18.62
C LEU A 285 17.64 1.76 19.26
N ARG A 286 18.61 2.39 19.98
CA ARG A 286 18.45 3.77 20.47
C ARG A 286 18.08 4.74 19.36
N LEU A 287 18.70 4.60 18.18
CA LEU A 287 18.38 5.43 17.02
C LEU A 287 17.07 5.01 16.38
N ALA A 288 16.91 3.71 16.07
CA ALA A 288 15.77 3.15 15.34
C ALA A 288 14.41 3.46 16.01
N LEU A 289 14.36 3.40 17.34
CA LEU A 289 13.12 3.66 18.10
C LEU A 289 12.66 5.13 18.10
N ARG A 290 13.52 6.06 17.65
CA ARG A 290 13.21 7.49 17.50
C ARG A 290 12.83 7.89 16.08
N LEU A 291 13.15 7.04 15.12
CA LEU A 291 12.83 7.30 13.71
C LEU A 291 11.35 7.02 13.40
N PRO A 292 10.76 7.72 12.42
CA PRO A 292 9.38 7.54 12.00
C PRO A 292 9.21 6.31 11.10
N VAL A 293 9.68 5.13 11.55
CA VAL A 293 9.60 3.88 10.78
C VAL A 293 8.39 3.04 11.17
N ALA A 294 7.91 2.22 10.23
CA ALA A 294 6.73 1.38 10.42
C ALA A 294 6.91 0.28 11.47
N TYR A 295 8.13 -0.26 11.58
CA TYR A 295 8.38 -1.44 12.39
C TYR A 295 9.85 -1.50 12.82
N VAL A 296 10.08 -1.84 14.09
CA VAL A 296 11.41 -2.14 14.64
C VAL A 296 11.32 -3.47 15.39
N GLY A 297 11.97 -4.49 14.86
CA GLY A 297 12.02 -5.81 15.49
C GLY A 297 13.44 -6.26 15.81
N ALA A 298 13.62 -6.97 16.92
CA ALA A 298 14.94 -7.48 17.31
C ALA A 298 14.90 -8.95 17.72
N MET A 299 15.76 -9.74 17.11
CA MET A 299 15.89 -11.17 17.38
C MET A 299 16.55 -11.41 18.76
N GLY A 300 16.20 -12.52 19.38
CA GLY A 300 16.81 -12.97 20.63
C GLY A 300 15.85 -13.76 21.50
N SER A 301 16.40 -14.40 22.53
CA SER A 301 15.60 -15.07 23.55
C SER A 301 14.89 -14.07 24.46
N ARG A 302 13.92 -14.53 25.24
CA ARG A 302 13.27 -13.69 26.27
C ARG A 302 14.28 -13.09 27.25
N ARG A 303 15.34 -13.85 27.60
CA ARG A 303 16.43 -13.35 28.45
C ARG A 303 17.22 -12.22 27.75
N THR A 304 17.54 -12.39 26.48
CA THR A 304 18.22 -11.35 25.67
C THR A 304 17.35 -10.10 25.57
N HIS A 305 16.04 -10.26 25.41
CA HIS A 305 15.09 -9.15 25.40
C HIS A 305 15.12 -8.35 26.70
N LEU A 306 15.05 -9.01 27.86
CA LEU A 306 15.08 -8.34 29.15
C LEU A 306 16.39 -7.58 29.38
N ASP A 307 17.54 -8.18 29.07
CA ASP A 307 18.87 -7.52 29.21
C ASP A 307 18.98 -6.33 28.24
N ARG A 308 18.52 -6.48 26.99
CA ARG A 308 18.48 -5.41 26.00
C ARG A 308 17.63 -4.22 26.49
N ASN A 309 16.42 -4.46 26.97
CA ASN A 309 15.57 -3.40 27.50
C ASN A 309 16.18 -2.69 28.69
N ARG A 310 16.85 -3.41 29.60
CA ARG A 310 17.57 -2.80 30.72
C ARG A 310 18.66 -1.86 30.21
N ARG A 311 19.51 -2.31 29.28
CA ARG A 311 20.58 -1.48 28.68
C ARG A 311 20.05 -0.26 27.93
N LEU A 312 18.93 -0.40 27.22
CA LEU A 312 18.31 0.70 26.50
C LEU A 312 17.77 1.77 27.48
N ARG A 313 17.18 1.37 28.63
CA ARG A 313 16.79 2.29 29.71
C ARG A 313 18.00 3.02 30.32
N GLU A 314 19.09 2.31 30.55
CA GLU A 314 20.33 2.88 31.09
C GLU A 314 20.90 4.01 30.24
N ILE A 315 20.65 3.99 28.92
CA ILE A 315 21.07 5.04 27.98
C ILE A 315 19.96 6.03 27.61
N GLY A 316 18.86 6.06 28.35
CA GLY A 316 17.81 7.06 28.25
C GLY A 316 16.76 6.80 27.15
N VAL A 317 16.51 5.54 26.76
CA VAL A 317 15.36 5.17 25.93
C VAL A 317 14.14 5.09 26.85
N THR A 318 13.08 5.80 26.48
CA THR A 318 11.83 5.90 27.26
C THR A 318 10.94 4.67 27.10
N GLU A 319 9.99 4.46 28.00
CA GLU A 319 9.01 3.37 27.89
C GLU A 319 8.13 3.51 26.62
N LEU A 320 7.82 4.72 26.20
CA LEU A 320 7.08 4.97 24.97
C LEU A 320 7.88 4.54 23.73
N GLU A 321 9.18 4.81 23.69
CA GLU A 321 10.08 4.35 22.65
C GLU A 321 10.20 2.82 22.70
N LEU A 322 10.39 2.21 23.87
CA LEU A 322 10.47 0.77 24.05
C LEU A 322 9.20 0.02 23.65
N ALA A 323 8.01 0.61 23.80
CA ALA A 323 6.76 0.03 23.36
C ALA A 323 6.68 -0.20 21.84
N ARG A 324 7.51 0.49 21.06
CA ARG A 324 7.64 0.29 19.61
C ARG A 324 8.50 -0.93 19.24
N LEU A 325 9.30 -1.45 20.19
CA LEU A 325 10.21 -2.56 19.94
C LEU A 325 9.47 -3.91 19.97
N ARG A 326 9.47 -4.62 18.85
CA ARG A 326 9.03 -6.02 18.76
C ARG A 326 10.21 -6.94 19.09
N SER A 327 10.23 -7.51 20.28
CA SER A 327 11.32 -8.35 20.75
C SER A 327 10.82 -9.34 21.82
N PRO A 328 11.04 -10.64 21.65
CA PRO A 328 11.58 -11.30 20.45
C PRO A 328 10.75 -10.99 19.20
N ILE A 329 11.43 -10.83 18.05
CA ILE A 329 10.81 -10.52 16.76
C ILE A 329 9.99 -11.71 16.23
N GLY A 330 8.81 -11.47 15.67
CA GLY A 330 7.97 -12.45 15.01
C GLY A 330 6.79 -12.93 15.87
N LEU A 331 5.82 -13.56 15.21
CA LEU A 331 4.68 -14.22 15.85
C LEU A 331 5.07 -15.57 16.43
N ASP A 332 4.39 -16.02 17.47
CA ASP A 332 4.57 -17.34 18.07
C ASP A 332 3.99 -18.45 17.16
N LEU A 333 4.77 -18.91 16.20
CA LEU A 333 4.45 -20.02 15.30
C LEU A 333 5.15 -21.34 15.71
N GLY A 334 5.95 -21.34 16.78
CA GLY A 334 6.79 -22.49 17.15
C GLY A 334 7.95 -22.74 16.16
N ALA A 335 8.38 -21.71 15.43
CA ALA A 335 9.39 -21.76 14.38
C ALA A 335 10.74 -22.33 14.88
N ARG A 336 11.36 -23.19 14.06
CA ARG A 336 12.65 -23.85 14.36
C ARG A 336 13.71 -23.66 13.28
N THR A 337 13.29 -23.49 12.01
CA THR A 337 14.22 -23.27 10.90
C THR A 337 14.34 -21.78 10.56
N PRO A 338 15.38 -21.37 9.83
CA PRO A 338 15.51 -20.00 9.33
C PRO A 338 14.29 -19.56 8.51
N GLU A 339 13.74 -20.45 7.68
CA GLU A 339 12.56 -20.18 6.83
C GLU A 339 11.30 -19.98 7.66
N GLU A 340 11.05 -20.85 8.65
CA GLU A 340 9.91 -20.70 9.56
C GLU A 340 10.02 -19.43 10.40
N THR A 341 11.22 -19.07 10.84
CA THR A 341 11.48 -17.83 11.58
C THR A 341 11.24 -16.61 10.67
N ALA A 342 11.69 -16.65 9.43
CA ALA A 342 11.44 -15.59 8.46
C ALA A 342 9.93 -15.42 8.17
N LEU A 343 9.18 -16.52 8.08
CA LEU A 343 7.74 -16.51 7.97
C LEU A 343 7.07 -15.87 9.19
N SER A 344 7.51 -16.25 10.40
CA SER A 344 7.03 -15.68 11.67
C SER A 344 7.23 -14.15 11.70
N ILE A 345 8.43 -13.67 11.34
CA ILE A 345 8.77 -12.24 11.28
C ILE A 345 7.90 -11.52 10.22
N ALA A 346 7.82 -12.09 9.02
CA ALA A 346 7.04 -11.54 7.93
C ALA A 346 5.55 -11.44 8.29
N SER A 347 5.00 -12.44 8.96
CA SER A 347 3.61 -12.45 9.45
C SER A 347 3.36 -11.35 10.47
N GLU A 348 4.29 -11.10 11.42
CA GLU A 348 4.18 -9.99 12.38
C GLU A 348 4.21 -8.63 11.69
N ILE A 349 5.11 -8.45 10.71
CA ILE A 349 5.20 -7.22 9.91
C ILE A 349 3.88 -6.95 9.17
N VAL A 350 3.31 -7.98 8.54
CA VAL A 350 2.01 -7.87 7.84
C VAL A 350 0.88 -7.55 8.82
N ALA A 351 0.80 -8.25 9.96
CA ALA A 351 -0.19 -8.01 10.98
C ALA A 351 -0.09 -6.57 11.52
N ASN A 352 1.11 -6.10 11.84
CA ASN A 352 1.35 -4.73 12.31
C ASN A 352 0.91 -3.69 11.27
N ARG A 353 1.25 -3.89 9.98
CA ARG A 353 0.90 -2.97 8.89
C ARG A 353 -0.60 -2.92 8.61
N ARG A 354 -1.30 -4.05 8.77
CA ARG A 354 -2.72 -4.21 8.41
C ARG A 354 -3.68 -4.18 9.60
N GLY A 355 -3.16 -4.03 10.83
CA GLY A 355 -3.98 -4.07 12.05
C GLY A 355 -4.48 -5.47 12.42
N GLY A 356 -3.87 -6.52 11.88
CA GLY A 356 -4.23 -7.91 12.17
C GLY A 356 -3.78 -8.34 13.57
N SER A 357 -4.53 -9.26 14.19
CA SER A 357 -4.20 -9.79 15.52
C SER A 357 -3.12 -10.87 15.52
N GLY A 358 -2.85 -11.49 14.37
CA GLY A 358 -1.96 -12.66 14.25
C GLY A 358 -2.57 -13.96 14.79
N THR A 359 -3.85 -13.97 15.17
CA THR A 359 -4.55 -15.18 15.65
C THR A 359 -5.21 -15.94 14.49
N SER A 360 -5.57 -17.22 14.73
CA SER A 360 -6.31 -18.02 13.76
C SER A 360 -7.67 -17.37 13.41
N LEU A 361 -8.02 -17.37 12.12
CA LEU A 361 -9.33 -16.90 11.65
C LEU A 361 -10.46 -17.86 12.02
N THR A 362 -10.15 -19.13 12.30
CA THR A 362 -11.14 -20.13 12.75
C THR A 362 -11.70 -19.71 14.13
N GLY A 363 -12.99 -19.46 14.17
CA GLY A 363 -13.67 -18.99 15.39
C GLY A 363 -13.47 -17.50 15.73
N ALA A 364 -12.79 -16.75 14.87
CA ALA A 364 -12.71 -15.30 15.01
C ALA A 364 -14.00 -14.63 14.50
N HIS A 365 -14.45 -13.61 15.24
CA HIS A 365 -15.62 -12.79 14.87
C HIS A 365 -15.20 -11.41 14.32
N THR A 366 -13.91 -11.24 14.03
CA THR A 366 -13.37 -10.01 13.43
C THR A 366 -13.43 -10.10 11.89
N PRO A 367 -13.60 -8.97 11.18
CA PRO A 367 -13.51 -8.95 9.72
C PRO A 367 -12.19 -9.57 9.24
N ILE A 368 -12.24 -10.34 8.15
CA ILE A 368 -11.05 -10.96 7.55
C ILE A 368 -10.07 -9.87 7.05
N HIS A 369 -10.63 -8.78 6.50
CA HIS A 369 -9.88 -7.61 6.08
C HIS A 369 -10.18 -6.45 7.03
N HIS A 370 -9.13 -5.94 7.68
CA HIS A 370 -9.25 -4.77 8.55
C HIS A 370 -9.21 -3.50 7.69
N ASP A 371 -10.22 -2.63 7.86
CA ASP A 371 -10.17 -1.29 7.29
C ASP A 371 -9.26 -0.41 8.18
N PRO A 372 -8.13 0.10 7.65
CA PRO A 372 -7.23 0.95 8.40
C PRO A 372 -7.87 2.29 8.81
N ASN A 373 -9.01 2.65 8.21
CA ASN A 373 -9.78 3.85 8.54
C ASN A 373 -10.95 3.59 9.51
N SER A 374 -11.27 2.33 9.83
CA SER A 374 -12.27 2.02 10.83
C SER A 374 -11.73 2.37 12.24
N VAL A 375 -12.24 3.44 12.81
CA VAL A 375 -12.06 3.73 14.24
C VAL A 375 -12.64 2.53 15.00
N PRO A 376 -11.86 1.81 15.85
CA PRO A 376 -12.43 0.72 16.63
C PRO A 376 -13.57 1.28 17.46
N ALA A 377 -14.77 0.75 17.25
CA ALA A 377 -15.92 1.09 18.10
C ALA A 377 -15.51 0.81 19.56
N ARG A 378 -15.35 1.85 20.36
CA ARG A 378 -15.18 1.72 21.80
C ARG A 378 -16.37 0.90 22.29
N ARG A 379 -16.16 -0.35 22.68
CA ARG A 379 -17.12 -1.09 23.48
C ARG A 379 -17.33 -0.26 24.76
N ILE A 380 -18.45 0.44 24.81
CA ILE A 380 -18.96 0.98 26.09
C ILE A 380 -19.29 -0.27 26.90
N GLY A 381 -18.45 -0.56 27.90
CA GLY A 381 -18.68 -1.64 28.83
C GLY A 381 -20.04 -1.41 29.47
N SER A 382 -20.96 -2.38 29.33
CA SER A 382 -22.13 -2.46 30.20
C SER A 382 -21.63 -2.74 31.61
N VAL A 383 -21.71 -1.71 32.44
CA VAL A 383 -21.62 -1.89 33.89
C VAL A 383 -22.91 -2.60 34.29
N ALA A 384 -22.80 -3.83 34.75
CA ALA A 384 -23.81 -4.55 35.52
C ALA A 384 -23.44 -4.51 36.99
#